data_7310adad771aacde2259d2a72097c874
#
_entry.id   7310adad771aacde2259d2a72097c874
#
_cell.length_a   1.000
_cell.length_b   1.000
_cell.length_c   1.000
_cell.angle_alpha   90.00
_cell.angle_beta   90.00
_cell.angle_gamma   90.00
#
_symmetry.space_group_name_H-M   'P 1'
#
loop_
_entity.id
_entity.type
_entity.pdbx_description
1 polymer ?
#
loop_
_entity_poly.entity_id
_entity_poly.type
_entity_poly.pdbx_seq_one_letter_code
_entity_poly.pdbx_strand_id
1 'polypeptide(L)'
;MKYMGMPMGMWALFAGSFQKQLTAVFGYDADAAQAITKKAKPKYKAIIADLPEFEKADRFKMNIVNCAMLGAFILSMPQRPAVDRLTDYYAKAMMTAPMQWFCRKSGKSKFTAKDIAAMKATAALKAADRNPYSWNMEFYEYPDGSGYEGRFTKCGICVLMKELGLYDLTPALCRLDYTMSEAGGVTNFVRQYTLASGGLYCDCGYKKKGK
;
A
#
# COMPACT_ATOMS: atom_id res chain seq x y z
N MET A 1 -9.55 16.41 -16.63
CA MET A 1 -9.49 14.99 -16.25
C MET A 1 -8.79 14.93 -14.92
N LYS A 2 -9.44 14.38 -13.89
CA LYS A 2 -8.85 14.23 -12.54
C LYS A 2 -7.57 13.42 -12.61
N TYR A 3 -6.49 13.88 -11.97
CA TYR A 3 -5.23 13.15 -11.91
C TYR A 3 -5.27 12.11 -10.79
N MET A 4 -5.35 10.83 -11.17
CA MET A 4 -5.42 9.68 -10.27
C MET A 4 -4.24 8.72 -10.44
N GLY A 5 -3.15 9.18 -11.04
CA GLY A 5 -2.08 8.28 -11.46
C GLY A 5 -2.49 7.48 -12.72
N MET A 6 -2.20 6.19 -12.73
CA MET A 6 -2.56 5.27 -13.83
C MET A 6 -3.39 4.09 -13.31
N PRO A 7 -4.63 4.32 -12.83
CA PRO A 7 -5.39 3.25 -12.17
C PRO A 7 -5.65 2.05 -13.09
N MET A 8 -5.93 2.27 -14.37
CA MET A 8 -6.13 1.18 -15.31
C MET A 8 -4.84 0.46 -15.70
N GLY A 9 -3.70 1.16 -15.69
CA GLY A 9 -2.37 0.55 -15.83
C GLY A 9 -2.05 -0.36 -14.65
N MET A 10 -2.38 0.09 -13.42
CA MET A 10 -2.25 -0.73 -12.22
C MET A 10 -3.17 -1.95 -12.25
N TRP A 11 -4.41 -1.79 -12.70
CA TRP A 11 -5.29 -2.93 -12.93
C TRP A 11 -4.68 -3.95 -13.89
N ALA A 12 -4.18 -3.50 -15.05
CA ALA A 12 -3.56 -4.38 -16.04
C ALA A 12 -2.32 -5.10 -15.48
N LEU A 13 -1.54 -4.43 -14.63
CA LEU A 13 -0.32 -4.99 -14.03
C LEU A 13 -0.60 -6.05 -12.96
N PHE A 14 -1.65 -5.87 -12.15
CA PHE A 14 -1.85 -6.68 -10.95
C PHE A 14 -3.07 -7.59 -10.99
N ALA A 15 -4.12 -7.32 -11.76
CA ALA A 15 -5.38 -8.07 -11.69
C ALA A 15 -5.21 -9.58 -11.93
N GLY A 16 -4.33 -9.97 -12.87
CA GLY A 16 -4.01 -11.38 -13.11
C GLY A 16 -3.33 -12.06 -11.92
N SER A 17 -2.45 -11.32 -11.21
CA SER A 17 -1.83 -11.82 -9.98
C SER A 17 -2.87 -11.95 -8.86
N PHE A 18 -3.73 -10.96 -8.67
CA PHE A 18 -4.84 -11.03 -7.72
C PHE A 18 -5.74 -12.23 -8.00
N GLN A 19 -6.13 -12.46 -9.27
CA GLN A 19 -6.92 -13.63 -9.68
C GLN A 19 -6.22 -14.94 -9.33
N LYS A 20 -4.94 -15.08 -9.67
CA LYS A 20 -4.14 -16.28 -9.35
C LYS A 20 -4.12 -16.56 -7.85
N GLN A 21 -3.98 -15.51 -7.04
CA GLN A 21 -3.91 -15.68 -5.58
C GLN A 21 -5.27 -15.97 -4.94
N LEU A 22 -6.41 -15.70 -5.59
CA LEU A 22 -7.72 -16.18 -5.14
C LEU A 22 -7.73 -17.71 -5.04
N THR A 23 -7.18 -18.38 -6.04
CA THR A 23 -7.05 -19.86 -6.02
C THR A 23 -6.00 -20.31 -5.01
N ALA A 24 -4.80 -19.71 -5.04
CA ALA A 24 -3.68 -20.19 -4.24
C ALA A 24 -3.86 -19.97 -2.73
N VAL A 25 -4.52 -18.86 -2.33
CA VAL A 25 -4.68 -18.49 -0.92
C VAL A 25 -6.04 -18.88 -0.38
N PHE A 26 -7.12 -18.69 -1.14
CA PHE A 26 -8.49 -18.93 -0.65
C PHE A 26 -9.09 -20.24 -1.12
N GLY A 27 -8.48 -20.92 -2.11
CA GLY A 27 -8.96 -22.22 -2.62
C GLY A 27 -10.13 -22.10 -3.61
N TYR A 28 -10.40 -20.90 -4.16
CA TYR A 28 -11.39 -20.77 -5.22
C TYR A 28 -10.92 -21.52 -6.47
N ASP A 29 -11.82 -22.20 -7.16
CA ASP A 29 -11.54 -22.75 -8.49
C ASP A 29 -11.33 -21.63 -9.54
N ALA A 30 -10.93 -22.00 -10.74
CA ALA A 30 -10.58 -21.05 -11.80
C ALA A 30 -11.79 -20.19 -12.21
N ASP A 31 -12.97 -20.79 -12.28
CA ASP A 31 -14.21 -20.12 -12.71
C ASP A 31 -14.66 -19.11 -11.64
N ALA A 32 -14.65 -19.49 -10.37
CA ALA A 32 -14.97 -18.60 -9.25
C ALA A 32 -13.96 -17.43 -9.18
N ALA A 33 -12.65 -17.70 -9.31
CA ALA A 33 -11.63 -16.66 -9.32
C ALA A 33 -11.82 -15.68 -10.50
N GLN A 34 -12.16 -16.19 -11.69
CA GLN A 34 -12.47 -15.36 -12.84
C GLN A 34 -13.75 -14.53 -12.62
N ALA A 35 -14.81 -15.13 -12.07
CA ALA A 35 -16.05 -14.42 -11.77
C ALA A 35 -15.86 -13.30 -10.75
N ILE A 36 -15.07 -13.54 -9.68
CA ILE A 36 -14.68 -12.51 -8.70
C ILE A 36 -13.93 -11.38 -9.40
N THR A 37 -12.95 -11.69 -10.24
CA THR A 37 -12.16 -10.70 -10.98
C THR A 37 -13.01 -9.85 -11.92
N LYS A 38 -13.96 -10.48 -12.63
CA LYS A 38 -14.93 -9.76 -13.49
C LYS A 38 -15.80 -8.79 -12.68
N LYS A 39 -16.28 -9.20 -11.50
CA LYS A 39 -17.05 -8.35 -10.57
C LYS A 39 -16.21 -7.24 -9.94
N ALA A 40 -14.94 -7.49 -9.66
CA ALA A 40 -14.03 -6.53 -9.03
C ALA A 40 -13.70 -5.34 -9.95
N LYS A 41 -13.58 -5.56 -11.27
CA LYS A 41 -13.20 -4.50 -12.22
C LYS A 41 -14.14 -3.29 -12.23
N PRO A 42 -15.47 -3.43 -12.37
CA PRO A 42 -16.38 -2.29 -12.29
C PRO A 42 -16.40 -1.65 -10.90
N LYS A 43 -16.31 -2.41 -9.81
CA LYS A 43 -16.21 -1.87 -8.45
C LYS A 43 -14.94 -1.02 -8.28
N TYR A 44 -13.80 -1.51 -8.76
CA TYR A 44 -12.55 -0.74 -8.76
C TYR A 44 -12.70 0.60 -9.50
N LYS A 45 -13.30 0.57 -10.70
CA LYS A 45 -13.56 1.79 -11.47
C LYS A 45 -14.46 2.78 -10.72
N ALA A 46 -15.51 2.29 -10.06
CA ALA A 46 -16.41 3.10 -9.26
C ALA A 46 -15.67 3.75 -8.08
N ILE A 47 -14.93 2.95 -7.28
CA ILE A 47 -14.13 3.46 -6.17
C ILE A 47 -13.15 4.55 -6.64
N ILE A 48 -12.44 4.32 -7.76
CA ILE A 48 -11.49 5.32 -8.30
C ILE A 48 -12.22 6.59 -8.77
N ALA A 49 -13.42 6.48 -9.34
CA ALA A 49 -14.19 7.64 -9.80
C ALA A 49 -14.67 8.53 -8.64
N ASP A 50 -14.93 7.95 -7.48
CA ASP A 50 -15.39 8.67 -6.28
C ASP A 50 -14.25 9.34 -5.50
N LEU A 51 -12.98 8.92 -5.74
CA LEU A 51 -11.82 9.52 -5.09
C LEU A 51 -11.56 10.95 -5.57
N PRO A 52 -11.08 11.87 -4.69
CA PRO A 52 -10.65 13.18 -5.10
C PRO A 52 -9.39 13.13 -5.97
N GLU A 53 -9.13 14.24 -6.67
CA GLU A 53 -7.88 14.40 -7.42
C GLU A 53 -6.69 14.50 -6.45
N PHE A 54 -5.57 13.90 -6.85
CA PHE A 54 -4.29 14.02 -6.16
C PHE A 54 -3.34 14.94 -6.93
N GLU A 55 -2.49 15.64 -6.21
CA GLU A 55 -1.40 16.38 -6.82
C GLU A 55 -0.45 15.44 -7.57
N LYS A 56 0.11 15.90 -8.70
CA LYS A 56 1.07 15.10 -9.48
C LYS A 56 2.27 14.63 -8.65
N ALA A 57 2.75 15.51 -7.76
CA ALA A 57 3.88 15.25 -6.89
C ALA A 57 3.54 14.32 -5.71
N ASP A 58 2.27 14.04 -5.43
CA ASP A 58 1.88 13.14 -4.36
C ASP A 58 2.37 11.71 -4.64
N ARG A 59 3.38 11.29 -3.91
CA ARG A 59 3.98 9.95 -4.05
C ARG A 59 3.13 8.84 -3.45
N PHE A 60 2.14 9.17 -2.62
CA PHE A 60 1.28 8.18 -1.94
C PHE A 60 0.02 7.83 -2.73
N LYS A 61 -0.32 8.57 -3.79
CA LYS A 61 -1.52 8.31 -4.60
C LYS A 61 -1.63 6.87 -5.09
N MET A 62 -0.49 6.23 -5.41
CA MET A 62 -0.51 4.83 -5.87
C MET A 62 -0.92 3.84 -4.76
N ASN A 63 -0.68 4.19 -3.49
CA ASN A 63 -1.12 3.37 -2.37
C ASN A 63 -2.66 3.34 -2.30
N ILE A 64 -3.33 4.48 -2.58
CA ILE A 64 -4.79 4.53 -2.66
C ILE A 64 -5.33 3.74 -3.84
N VAL A 65 -4.69 3.84 -5.00
CA VAL A 65 -5.06 3.07 -6.19
C VAL A 65 -4.98 1.55 -5.92
N ASN A 66 -3.92 1.11 -5.25
CA ASN A 66 -3.75 -0.29 -4.86
C ASN A 66 -4.74 -0.72 -3.76
N CYS A 67 -5.03 0.16 -2.79
CA CYS A 67 -6.05 -0.07 -1.77
C CYS A 67 -7.44 -0.22 -2.40
N ALA A 68 -7.80 0.65 -3.36
CA ALA A 68 -9.05 0.56 -4.09
C ALA A 68 -9.18 -0.77 -4.85
N MET A 69 -8.07 -1.27 -5.43
CA MET A 69 -8.05 -2.58 -6.09
C MET A 69 -8.33 -3.71 -5.10
N LEU A 70 -7.61 -3.76 -3.98
CA LEU A 70 -7.84 -4.76 -2.95
C LEU A 70 -9.27 -4.70 -2.42
N GLY A 71 -9.77 -3.49 -2.11
CA GLY A 71 -11.16 -3.27 -1.67
C GLY A 71 -12.18 -3.82 -2.67
N ALA A 72 -11.97 -3.57 -3.96
CA ALA A 72 -12.84 -4.08 -5.01
C ALA A 72 -12.86 -5.61 -5.08
N PHE A 73 -11.70 -6.27 -4.92
CA PHE A 73 -11.63 -7.73 -4.84
C PHE A 73 -12.34 -8.26 -3.61
N ILE A 74 -12.10 -7.70 -2.40
CA ILE A 74 -12.77 -8.12 -1.16
C ILE A 74 -14.30 -8.00 -1.30
N LEU A 75 -14.80 -6.87 -1.79
CA LEU A 75 -16.23 -6.62 -2.01
C LEU A 75 -16.86 -7.53 -3.10
N SER A 76 -16.05 -8.26 -3.83
CA SER A 76 -16.48 -9.20 -4.88
C SER A 76 -16.38 -10.65 -4.46
N MET A 77 -15.72 -10.96 -3.35
CA MET A 77 -15.67 -12.28 -2.75
C MET A 77 -17.04 -12.66 -2.15
N PRO A 78 -17.44 -13.94 -2.20
CA PRO A 78 -18.69 -14.40 -1.59
C PRO A 78 -18.65 -14.35 -0.06
N GLN A 79 -17.47 -14.42 0.53
CA GLN A 79 -17.25 -14.38 1.98
C GLN A 79 -16.16 -13.37 2.34
N ARG A 80 -16.33 -12.69 3.47
CA ARG A 80 -15.34 -11.78 4.02
C ARG A 80 -14.12 -12.56 4.51
N PRO A 81 -12.90 -12.24 4.04
CA PRO A 81 -11.71 -12.95 4.47
C PRO A 81 -11.30 -12.57 5.90
N ALA A 82 -10.61 -13.46 6.61
CA ALA A 82 -9.90 -13.13 7.83
C ALA A 82 -8.64 -12.31 7.51
N VAL A 83 -8.19 -11.46 8.47
CA VAL A 83 -7.07 -10.52 8.29
C VAL A 83 -5.77 -11.21 7.92
N ASP A 84 -5.42 -12.32 8.55
CA ASP A 84 -4.20 -13.09 8.29
C ASP A 84 -4.19 -13.68 6.87
N ARG A 85 -5.30 -14.27 6.43
CA ARG A 85 -5.46 -14.79 5.07
C ARG A 85 -5.41 -13.66 4.04
N LEU A 86 -6.02 -12.52 4.34
CA LEU A 86 -5.97 -11.34 3.48
C LEU A 86 -4.55 -10.76 3.39
N THR A 87 -3.79 -10.80 4.49
CA THR A 87 -2.39 -10.38 4.53
C THR A 87 -1.55 -11.21 3.56
N ASP A 88 -1.66 -12.54 3.62
CA ASP A 88 -0.96 -13.45 2.71
C ASP A 88 -1.38 -13.24 1.26
N TYR A 89 -2.68 -13.12 1.02
CA TYR A 89 -3.24 -12.85 -0.31
C TYR A 89 -2.68 -11.56 -0.91
N TYR A 90 -2.74 -10.45 -0.15
CA TYR A 90 -2.32 -9.15 -0.65
C TYR A 90 -0.81 -9.09 -0.90
N ALA A 91 -0.02 -9.62 0.01
CA ALA A 91 1.43 -9.70 -0.15
C ALA A 91 1.80 -10.47 -1.42
N LYS A 92 1.24 -11.66 -1.64
CA LYS A 92 1.50 -12.49 -2.83
C LYS A 92 0.98 -11.84 -4.12
N ALA A 93 -0.21 -11.21 -4.07
CA ALA A 93 -0.79 -10.56 -5.23
C ALA A 93 0.03 -9.35 -5.70
N MET A 94 0.59 -8.59 -4.76
CA MET A 94 1.42 -7.42 -5.07
C MET A 94 2.85 -7.77 -5.48
N MET A 95 3.42 -8.90 -5.03
CA MET A 95 4.82 -9.27 -5.30
C MET A 95 5.01 -9.94 -6.67
N THR A 96 4.52 -9.30 -7.72
CA THR A 96 4.82 -9.68 -9.11
C THR A 96 6.30 -9.48 -9.44
N ALA A 97 6.81 -10.14 -10.49
CA ALA A 97 8.22 -9.98 -10.89
C ALA A 97 8.62 -8.51 -11.17
N PRO A 98 7.78 -7.67 -11.84
CA PRO A 98 8.05 -6.25 -11.98
C PRO A 98 8.10 -5.51 -10.63
N MET A 99 7.22 -5.84 -9.68
CA MET A 99 7.23 -5.20 -8.35
C MET A 99 8.48 -5.60 -7.55
N GLN A 100 8.87 -6.85 -7.57
CA GLN A 100 10.10 -7.31 -6.93
C GLN A 100 11.35 -6.61 -7.52
N TRP A 101 11.40 -6.47 -8.84
CA TRP A 101 12.46 -5.70 -9.50
C TRP A 101 12.46 -4.24 -9.05
N PHE A 102 11.29 -3.61 -8.98
CA PHE A 102 11.13 -2.24 -8.49
C PHE A 102 11.61 -2.10 -7.04
N CYS A 103 11.23 -3.01 -6.14
CA CYS A 103 11.69 -3.01 -4.75
C CYS A 103 13.22 -3.11 -4.66
N ARG A 104 13.83 -4.04 -5.40
CA ARG A 104 15.31 -4.18 -5.44
C ARG A 104 16.00 -2.93 -5.99
N LYS A 105 15.46 -2.34 -7.06
CA LYS A 105 15.99 -1.10 -7.64
C LYS A 105 15.88 0.07 -6.67
N SER A 106 14.72 0.24 -6.06
CA SER A 106 14.47 1.29 -5.05
C SER A 106 15.34 1.09 -3.80
N GLY A 107 15.53 -0.15 -3.37
CA GLY A 107 16.41 -0.50 -2.25
C GLY A 107 17.83 0.03 -2.41
N LYS A 108 18.41 -0.05 -3.62
CA LYS A 108 19.78 0.42 -3.88
C LYS A 108 19.99 1.92 -3.61
N SER A 109 18.94 2.73 -3.66
CA SER A 109 19.01 4.18 -3.39
C SER A 109 18.71 4.54 -1.94
N LYS A 110 18.29 3.59 -1.11
CA LYS A 110 17.97 3.83 0.30
C LYS A 110 19.17 4.35 1.10
N PHE A 111 18.89 5.25 2.02
CA PHE A 111 19.86 5.88 2.92
C PHE A 111 20.93 6.74 2.24
N THR A 112 20.86 6.98 0.93
CA THR A 112 21.71 7.95 0.27
C THR A 112 21.29 9.38 0.64
N ALA A 113 22.20 10.34 0.52
CA ALA A 113 21.88 11.77 0.75
C ALA A 113 20.68 12.22 -0.10
N LYS A 114 20.57 11.71 -1.34
CA LYS A 114 19.43 11.97 -2.24
C LYS A 114 18.12 11.40 -1.71
N ASP A 115 18.12 10.19 -1.16
CA ASP A 115 16.94 9.55 -0.55
C ASP A 115 16.48 10.35 0.67
N ILE A 116 17.41 10.71 1.57
CA ILE A 116 17.11 11.50 2.77
C ILE A 116 16.55 12.88 2.39
N ALA A 117 17.17 13.58 1.44
CA ALA A 117 16.65 14.85 0.95
C ALA A 117 15.24 14.73 0.35
N ALA A 118 14.97 13.67 -0.41
CA ALA A 118 13.65 13.40 -0.97
C ALA A 118 12.60 13.09 0.12
N MET A 119 12.98 12.39 1.20
CA MET A 119 12.10 12.13 2.34
C MET A 119 11.78 13.43 3.11
N LYS A 120 12.78 14.29 3.36
CA LYS A 120 12.58 15.62 3.99
C LYS A 120 11.66 16.50 3.14
N ALA A 121 11.88 16.57 1.83
CA ALA A 121 11.02 17.32 0.91
C ALA A 121 9.59 16.78 0.89
N THR A 122 9.44 15.45 0.93
CA THR A 122 8.10 14.81 1.03
C THR A 122 7.41 15.21 2.34
N ALA A 123 8.11 15.16 3.47
CA ALA A 123 7.54 15.56 4.76
C ALA A 123 7.08 17.02 4.75
N ALA A 124 7.89 17.94 4.20
CA ALA A 124 7.52 19.35 4.06
C ALA A 124 6.26 19.55 3.21
N LEU A 125 6.15 18.87 2.06
CA LEU A 125 4.95 18.92 1.20
C LEU A 125 3.72 18.34 1.90
N LYS A 126 3.90 17.30 2.71
CA LYS A 126 2.80 16.59 3.36
C LYS A 126 2.35 17.23 4.69
N ALA A 127 3.13 18.13 5.27
CA ALA A 127 2.75 18.83 6.49
C ALA A 127 1.44 19.63 6.35
N ALA A 128 1.19 20.22 5.16
CA ALA A 128 0.00 21.03 4.85
C ALA A 128 -1.04 20.32 3.98
N ASP A 129 -0.86 19.04 3.66
CA ASP A 129 -1.78 18.30 2.78
C ASP A 129 -3.16 18.12 3.45
N ARG A 130 -4.20 18.65 2.79
CA ARG A 130 -5.60 18.58 3.27
C ARG A 130 -6.43 17.49 2.59
N ASN A 131 -5.90 16.79 1.58
CA ASN A 131 -6.63 15.70 0.94
C ASN A 131 -6.86 14.56 1.94
N PRO A 132 -8.12 14.20 2.29
CA PRO A 132 -8.40 13.19 3.30
C PRO A 132 -7.87 11.79 2.91
N TYR A 133 -7.75 11.51 1.61
CA TYR A 133 -7.24 10.23 1.11
C TYR A 133 -5.73 10.22 0.88
N SER A 134 -5.03 11.24 1.32
CA SER A 134 -3.58 11.28 1.32
C SER A 134 -3.03 11.11 2.74
N TRP A 135 -1.76 11.35 2.93
CA TRP A 135 -1.06 11.24 4.20
C TRP A 135 -0.47 12.59 4.58
N ASN A 136 -0.35 12.85 5.87
CA ASN A 136 0.69 13.75 6.37
C ASN A 136 1.95 12.93 6.65
N MET A 137 3.08 13.60 6.84
CA MET A 137 4.33 12.91 7.13
C MET A 137 5.25 13.81 7.94
N GLU A 138 5.77 13.26 9.02
CA GLU A 138 6.96 13.74 9.71
C GLU A 138 8.13 12.82 9.39
N PHE A 139 9.34 13.33 9.39
CA PHE A 139 10.53 12.56 9.05
C PHE A 139 11.60 12.69 10.12
N TYR A 140 12.11 11.56 10.59
CA TYR A 140 13.11 11.46 11.64
C TYR A 140 14.27 10.57 11.19
N GLU A 141 15.49 11.06 11.29
CA GLU A 141 16.69 10.23 11.19
C GLU A 141 17.00 9.65 12.57
N TYR A 142 17.36 8.37 12.64
CA TYR A 142 17.75 7.76 13.92
C TYR A 142 19.10 8.31 14.36
N PRO A 143 19.26 8.75 15.65
CA PRO A 143 20.49 9.38 16.14
C PRO A 143 21.74 8.49 16.01
N ASP A 144 21.54 7.16 16.03
CA ASP A 144 22.60 6.17 15.90
C ASP A 144 23.03 5.92 14.44
N GLY A 145 22.45 6.65 13.49
CA GLY A 145 22.70 6.49 12.05
C GLY A 145 22.23 5.17 11.45
N SER A 146 21.45 4.37 12.20
CA SER A 146 20.97 3.06 11.73
C SER A 146 19.92 3.17 10.62
N GLY A 147 19.30 4.33 10.42
CA GLY A 147 18.27 4.54 9.41
C GLY A 147 17.40 5.75 9.68
N TYR A 148 16.13 5.66 9.33
CA TYR A 148 15.15 6.73 9.51
C TYR A 148 13.73 6.23 9.66
N GLU A 149 12.82 7.10 10.08
CA GLU A 149 11.39 6.84 10.26
C GLU A 149 10.56 7.92 9.57
N GLY A 150 9.52 7.47 8.86
CA GLY A 150 8.39 8.32 8.47
C GLY A 150 7.24 8.10 9.45
N ARG A 151 6.80 9.18 10.12
CA ARG A 151 5.67 9.13 11.05
C ARG A 151 4.44 9.76 10.42
N PHE A 152 3.30 9.08 10.53
CA PHE A 152 2.04 9.46 9.89
C PHE A 152 0.93 9.51 10.92
N THR A 153 0.26 10.66 11.07
CA THR A 153 -0.92 10.84 11.92
C THR A 153 -2.23 10.89 11.11
N LYS A 154 -2.13 10.80 9.77
CA LYS A 154 -3.23 10.68 8.83
C LYS A 154 -2.89 9.61 7.78
N CYS A 155 -3.84 8.73 7.47
CA CYS A 155 -3.65 7.64 6.50
C CYS A 155 -4.87 7.53 5.58
N GLY A 156 -4.67 7.80 4.29
CA GLY A 156 -5.73 7.72 3.29
C GLY A 156 -6.30 6.32 3.11
N ILE A 157 -5.49 5.27 3.33
CA ILE A 157 -5.97 3.88 3.32
C ILE A 157 -7.01 3.68 4.43
N CYS A 158 -6.76 4.18 5.65
CA CYS A 158 -7.73 4.07 6.75
C CYS A 158 -9.05 4.75 6.38
N VAL A 159 -9.01 5.92 5.73
CA VAL A 159 -10.21 6.63 5.29
C VAL A 159 -10.97 5.80 4.25
N LEU A 160 -10.30 5.36 3.18
CA LEU A 160 -10.94 4.59 2.12
C LEU A 160 -11.51 3.26 2.63
N MET A 161 -10.76 2.53 3.44
CA MET A 161 -11.24 1.25 4.00
C MET A 161 -12.43 1.43 4.93
N LYS A 162 -12.50 2.55 5.67
CA LYS A 162 -13.66 2.88 6.50
C LYS A 162 -14.91 3.14 5.63
N GLU A 163 -14.79 3.90 4.57
CA GLU A 163 -15.90 4.19 3.63
C GLU A 163 -16.40 2.94 2.91
N LEU A 164 -15.50 2.02 2.59
CA LEU A 164 -15.85 0.73 1.98
C LEU A 164 -16.45 -0.27 3.00
N GLY A 165 -16.54 0.08 4.29
CA GLY A 165 -16.97 -0.84 5.34
C GLY A 165 -15.98 -1.98 5.62
N LEU A 166 -14.69 -1.74 5.34
CA LEU A 166 -13.62 -2.74 5.40
C LEU A 166 -12.51 -2.36 6.40
N TYR A 167 -12.78 -1.43 7.33
CA TYR A 167 -11.76 -0.85 8.20
C TYR A 167 -11.01 -1.88 9.05
N ASP A 168 -11.70 -2.89 9.56
CA ASP A 168 -11.14 -4.00 10.33
C ASP A 168 -10.12 -4.85 9.54
N LEU A 169 -10.16 -4.80 8.20
CA LEU A 169 -9.21 -5.46 7.32
C LEU A 169 -7.99 -4.61 6.95
N THR A 170 -7.97 -3.34 7.37
CA THR A 170 -6.86 -2.41 7.07
C THR A 170 -5.49 -2.92 7.57
N PRO A 171 -5.36 -3.62 8.72
CA PRO A 171 -4.07 -4.17 9.15
C PRO A 171 -3.38 -5.06 8.12
N ALA A 172 -4.15 -5.75 7.26
CA ALA A 172 -3.57 -6.56 6.18
C ALA A 172 -2.79 -5.72 5.15
N LEU A 173 -3.25 -4.49 4.85
CA LEU A 173 -2.54 -3.58 3.95
C LEU A 173 -1.26 -3.04 4.58
N CYS A 174 -1.30 -2.76 5.89
CA CYS A 174 -0.14 -2.27 6.63
C CYS A 174 1.04 -3.28 6.60
N ARG A 175 0.75 -4.57 6.51
CA ARG A 175 1.79 -5.62 6.47
C ARG A 175 2.58 -5.66 5.16
N LEU A 176 2.06 -5.05 4.08
CA LEU A 176 2.77 -5.01 2.80
C LEU A 176 4.12 -4.28 2.88
N ASP A 177 4.27 -3.30 3.77
CA ASP A 177 5.53 -2.56 3.95
C ASP A 177 6.69 -3.49 4.34
N TYR A 178 6.42 -4.50 5.19
CA TYR A 178 7.41 -5.53 5.55
C TYR A 178 7.82 -6.34 4.34
N THR A 179 6.85 -6.82 3.56
CA THR A 179 7.08 -7.61 2.34
C THR A 179 7.89 -6.83 1.31
N MET A 180 7.57 -5.54 1.11
CA MET A 180 8.30 -4.68 0.18
C MET A 180 9.73 -4.39 0.66
N SER A 181 9.93 -4.18 1.95
CA SER A 181 11.25 -3.98 2.56
C SER A 181 12.12 -5.22 2.39
N GLU A 182 11.56 -6.39 2.67
CA GLU A 182 12.25 -7.68 2.49
C GLU A 182 12.64 -7.91 1.03
N ALA A 183 11.71 -7.67 0.08
CA ALA A 183 11.98 -7.78 -1.35
C ALA A 183 13.04 -6.79 -1.84
N GLY A 184 13.17 -5.63 -1.19
CA GLY A 184 14.21 -4.63 -1.45
C GLY A 184 15.62 -5.07 -0.99
N GLY A 185 15.68 -5.93 0.01
CA GLY A 185 16.90 -6.63 0.46
C GLY A 185 17.87 -5.82 1.33
N VAL A 186 17.70 -4.50 1.46
CA VAL A 186 18.67 -3.60 2.12
C VAL A 186 18.18 -2.98 3.43
N THR A 187 16.91 -3.15 3.74
CA THR A 187 16.26 -2.58 4.93
C THR A 187 15.64 -3.65 5.80
N ASN A 188 15.67 -3.43 7.12
CA ASN A 188 14.76 -4.04 8.07
C ASN A 188 13.65 -3.02 8.36
N PHE A 189 12.42 -3.33 7.97
CA PHE A 189 11.27 -2.49 8.31
C PHE A 189 10.88 -2.73 9.77
N VAL A 190 10.72 -1.68 10.54
CA VAL A 190 10.33 -1.73 11.95
C VAL A 190 9.10 -0.85 12.18
N ARG A 191 8.15 -1.32 13.00
CA ARG A 191 6.92 -0.60 13.33
C ARG A 191 6.37 -1.12 14.66
N GLN A 192 5.98 -0.21 15.55
CA GLN A 192 5.28 -0.51 16.80
C GLN A 192 3.80 -0.16 16.71
N TYR A 193 3.46 0.93 16.01
CA TYR A 193 2.11 1.49 15.98
C TYR A 193 1.56 1.60 14.56
N THR A 194 0.26 1.41 14.43
CA THR A 194 -0.48 1.80 13.22
C THR A 194 -1.80 2.47 13.59
N LEU A 195 -2.21 3.44 12.80
CA LEU A 195 -3.55 4.04 12.88
C LEU A 195 -4.64 2.98 12.71
N ALA A 196 -4.40 2.00 11.85
CA ALA A 196 -5.31 0.89 11.58
C ALA A 196 -5.54 -0.03 12.79
N SER A 197 -4.60 -0.05 13.74
CA SER A 197 -4.71 -0.85 14.98
C SER A 197 -4.97 0.02 16.21
N GLY A 198 -5.45 1.25 16.04
CA GLY A 198 -5.80 2.16 17.13
C GLY A 198 -4.63 2.95 17.72
N GLY A 199 -3.43 2.90 17.10
CA GLY A 199 -2.31 3.74 17.49
C GLY A 199 -2.55 5.21 17.16
N LEU A 200 -1.87 6.12 17.86
CA LEU A 200 -1.96 7.56 17.62
C LEU A 200 -1.29 7.97 16.29
N TYR A 201 -0.39 7.16 15.78
CA TYR A 201 0.34 7.36 14.52
C TYR A 201 0.81 6.02 13.95
N CYS A 202 1.27 6.03 12.69
CA CYS A 202 2.05 4.94 12.11
C CYS A 202 3.53 5.33 12.15
N ASP A 203 4.40 4.50 12.75
CA ASP A 203 5.85 4.62 12.74
C ASP A 203 6.43 3.69 11.67
N CYS A 204 6.70 4.24 10.50
CA CYS A 204 7.28 3.49 9.39
C CYS A 204 8.81 3.63 9.40
N GLY A 205 9.47 2.80 10.19
CA GLY A 205 10.91 2.81 10.35
C GLY A 205 11.63 1.91 9.36
N TYR A 206 12.73 2.41 8.81
CA TYR A 206 13.63 1.66 7.94
C TYR A 206 15.02 1.67 8.55
N LYS A 207 15.49 0.52 9.00
CA LYS A 207 16.86 0.32 9.50
C LYS A 207 17.72 -0.36 8.44
N LYS A 208 18.99 0.03 8.35
CA LYS A 208 19.95 -0.66 7.49
C LYS A 208 20.06 -2.12 7.91
N LYS A 209 20.05 -3.05 6.95
CA LYS A 209 20.45 -4.42 7.26
C LYS A 209 21.93 -4.39 7.64
N GLY A 210 22.30 -5.03 8.75
CA GLY A 210 23.69 -5.30 9.07
C GLY A 210 24.36 -6.06 7.91
N LYS A 211 25.65 -5.75 7.67
CA LYS A 211 26.48 -6.55 6.77
C LYS A 211 26.74 -7.92 7.36
#